data_6a47dc4ce0f93574ab92bac83e29a02b
#
_entry.id   6a47dc4ce0f93574ab92bac83e29a02b
#
_cell.length_a   1.000
_cell.length_b   1.000
_cell.length_c   1.000
_cell.angle_alpha   90.00
_cell.angle_beta   90.00
_cell.angle_gamma   90.00
#
_symmetry.space_group_name_H-M   'P 1'
#
loop_
_entity.id
_entity.type
_entity.pdbx_description
1 polymer ?
#
loop_
_entity_poly.entity_id
_entity_poly.type
_entity_poly.pdbx_seq_one_letter_code
_entity_poly.pdbx_strand_id
1 'polypeptide(L)'
;MTHYIVGNITIHDLDRYRLYEAGFMPILQAHGGKIAVVSDAPTPLEGSWGVGRLVVLAFESAEAAKGWMTSPEYQEIAKHRLAASDATIVMAQGFG
;
A
#
# COMPACT_ATOMS: atom_id res chain seq x y z
N MET A 1 19.30 -1.60 0.79
CA MET A 1 18.60 -2.44 -0.20
C MET A 1 17.13 -2.06 -0.20
N THR A 2 16.60 -1.71 -1.36
CA THR A 2 15.21 -1.30 -1.47
C THR A 2 14.29 -2.45 -1.09
N HIS A 3 13.28 -2.16 -0.28
CA HIS A 3 12.21 -3.08 0.03
C HIS A 3 10.90 -2.53 -0.51
N TYR A 4 10.07 -3.41 -1.02
CA TYR A 4 8.78 -3.04 -1.60
C TYR A 4 7.66 -3.58 -0.75
N ILE A 5 6.62 -2.78 -0.60
CA ILE A 5 5.35 -3.26 -0.08
C ILE A 5 4.41 -3.35 -1.28
N VAL A 6 3.85 -4.54 -1.48
CA VAL A 6 2.98 -4.83 -2.62
C VAL A 6 1.61 -5.21 -2.09
N GLY A 7 0.60 -4.52 -2.55
CA GLY A 7 -0.77 -4.77 -2.14
C GLY A 7 -1.69 -5.05 -3.30
N ASN A 8 -2.62 -5.98 -3.08
CA ASN A 8 -3.80 -6.16 -3.89
C ASN A 8 -4.98 -5.78 -3.01
N ILE A 9 -5.66 -4.70 -3.36
CA ILE A 9 -6.69 -4.10 -2.50
C ILE A 9 -8.02 -4.05 -3.24
N THR A 10 -9.00 -4.81 -2.76
CA THR A 10 -10.36 -4.76 -3.28
C THR A 10 -11.18 -3.82 -2.40
N ILE A 11 -11.54 -2.67 -2.95
CA ILE A 11 -12.25 -1.62 -2.23
C ILE A 11 -13.75 -1.85 -2.38
N HIS A 12 -14.48 -1.96 -1.26
CA HIS A 12 -15.93 -2.13 -1.26
C HIS A 12 -16.68 -0.94 -0.65
N ASP A 13 -15.96 0.01 -0.06
CA ASP A 13 -16.54 1.26 0.46
C ASP A 13 -15.60 2.41 0.10
N LEU A 14 -15.82 2.98 -1.08
CA LEU A 14 -14.91 4.01 -1.61
C LEU A 14 -14.91 5.28 -0.77
N ASP A 15 -16.06 5.68 -0.24
CA ASP A 15 -16.13 6.90 0.58
C ASP A 15 -15.28 6.77 1.84
N ARG A 16 -15.33 5.62 2.49
CA ARG A 16 -14.50 5.37 3.67
C ARG A 16 -13.02 5.22 3.31
N TYR A 17 -12.72 4.57 2.17
CA TYR A 17 -11.35 4.42 1.70
C TYR A 17 -10.69 5.77 1.43
N ARG A 18 -11.44 6.76 0.98
CA ARG A 18 -10.93 8.11 0.74
C ARG A 18 -10.42 8.79 2.02
N LEU A 19 -10.96 8.42 3.17
CA LEU A 19 -10.45 8.92 4.46
C LEU A 19 -9.05 8.37 4.72
N TYR A 20 -8.79 7.13 4.31
CA TYR A 20 -7.45 6.55 4.36
C TYR A 20 -6.50 7.29 3.41
N GLU A 21 -6.93 7.52 2.17
CA GLU A 21 -6.11 8.20 1.17
C GLU A 21 -5.77 9.64 1.59
N ALA A 22 -6.68 10.32 2.25
CA ALA A 22 -6.49 11.73 2.65
C ALA A 22 -5.29 11.91 3.59
N GLY A 23 -4.97 10.93 4.43
CA GLY A 23 -3.84 11.01 5.35
C GLY A 23 -2.60 10.25 4.90
N PHE A 24 -2.66 9.58 3.74
CA PHE A 24 -1.64 8.61 3.33
C PHE A 24 -0.28 9.23 3.02
N MET A 25 -0.23 10.21 2.13
CA MET A 25 1.03 10.73 1.59
C MET A 25 1.95 11.36 2.64
N PRO A 26 1.46 12.23 3.54
CA PRO A 26 2.36 12.83 4.53
C PRO A 26 3.02 11.78 5.43
N ILE A 27 2.29 10.73 5.81
CA ILE A 27 2.82 9.67 6.68
C ILE A 27 3.83 8.83 5.91
N LEU A 28 3.53 8.47 4.66
CA LEU A 28 4.46 7.72 3.81
C LEU A 28 5.78 8.47 3.65
N GLN A 29 5.70 9.75 3.30
CA GLN A 29 6.87 10.59 3.09
C GLN A 29 7.70 10.78 4.37
N ALA A 30 7.04 10.89 5.52
CA ALA A 30 7.73 11.02 6.80
C ALA A 30 8.61 9.80 7.12
N HIS A 31 8.28 8.64 6.56
CA HIS A 31 9.05 7.40 6.74
C HIS A 31 9.94 7.07 5.53
N GLY A 32 10.09 8.02 4.61
CA GLY A 32 10.96 7.84 3.43
C GLY A 32 10.39 6.94 2.35
N GLY A 33 9.08 6.66 2.41
CA GLY A 33 8.43 5.82 1.42
C GLY A 33 8.05 6.60 0.16
N LYS A 34 7.94 5.87 -0.94
CA LYS A 34 7.53 6.42 -2.24
C LYS A 34 6.50 5.49 -2.87
N ILE A 35 5.55 6.05 -3.60
CA ILE A 35 4.64 5.26 -4.42
C ILE A 35 5.36 4.93 -5.73
N ALA A 36 5.50 3.63 -6.01
CA ALA A 36 6.04 3.16 -7.28
C ALA A 36 4.93 2.86 -8.29
N VAL A 37 3.83 2.25 -7.84
CA VAL A 37 2.69 1.91 -8.69
C VAL A 37 1.40 2.08 -7.90
N VAL A 38 0.40 2.67 -8.54
CA VAL A 38 -1.01 2.57 -8.13
C VAL A 38 -1.82 2.36 -9.40
N SER A 39 -2.47 1.21 -9.50
CA SER A 39 -3.26 0.89 -10.70
C SER A 39 -4.55 0.18 -10.32
N ASP A 40 -5.68 0.72 -10.74
CA ASP A 40 -6.98 0.10 -10.52
C ASP A 40 -7.26 -1.02 -11.52
N ALA A 41 -6.54 -1.05 -12.63
CA ALA A 41 -6.75 -2.01 -13.70
C ALA A 41 -5.43 -2.40 -14.37
N PRO A 42 -4.55 -3.13 -13.65
CA PRO A 42 -3.31 -3.60 -14.28
C PRO A 42 -3.64 -4.55 -15.43
N THR A 43 -2.86 -4.48 -16.49
CA THR A 43 -3.05 -5.29 -17.69
C THR A 43 -2.41 -6.66 -17.48
N PRO A 44 -3.18 -7.75 -17.41
CA PRO A 44 -2.58 -9.09 -17.33
C PRO A 44 -1.89 -9.43 -18.64
N LEU A 45 -0.67 -9.90 -18.56
CA LEU A 45 0.07 -10.38 -19.71
C LEU A 45 -0.05 -11.91 -19.83
N GLU A 46 -0.21 -12.57 -18.72
CA GLU A 46 -0.51 -14.00 -18.62
C GLU A 46 -1.44 -14.19 -17.42
N GLY A 47 -2.35 -15.13 -17.52
CA GLY A 47 -3.29 -15.44 -16.45
C GLY A 47 -4.30 -14.32 -16.24
N SER A 48 -4.80 -14.22 -15.02
CA SER A 48 -5.76 -13.17 -14.64
C SER A 48 -5.35 -12.50 -13.34
N TRP A 49 -5.57 -11.19 -13.25
CA TRP A 49 -5.33 -10.42 -12.02
C TRP A 49 -6.52 -10.49 -11.08
N GLY A 50 -7.72 -10.62 -11.64
CA GLY A 50 -8.96 -10.51 -10.89
C GLY A 50 -9.38 -9.06 -10.74
N VAL A 51 -9.97 -8.73 -9.58
CA VAL A 51 -10.39 -7.37 -9.25
C VAL A 51 -9.52 -6.88 -8.10
N GLY A 52 -9.04 -5.68 -8.16
CA GLY A 52 -8.25 -5.11 -7.08
C GLY A 52 -7.26 -4.08 -7.57
N ARG A 53 -6.99 -3.14 -6.70
CA ARG A 53 -6.00 -2.11 -6.95
C ARG A 53 -4.62 -2.70 -6.65
N LEU A 54 -3.72 -2.58 -7.60
CA LEU A 54 -2.30 -2.90 -7.39
C LEU A 54 -1.62 -1.68 -6.82
N VAL A 55 -0.99 -1.84 -5.65
CA VAL A 55 -0.19 -0.79 -5.03
C VAL A 55 1.21 -1.32 -4.79
N VAL A 56 2.22 -0.55 -5.19
CA VAL A 56 3.61 -0.85 -4.89
C VAL A 56 4.24 0.37 -4.27
N LEU A 57 4.77 0.20 -3.06
CA LEU A 57 5.49 1.24 -2.33
C LEU A 57 6.95 0.83 -2.21
N ALA A 58 7.86 1.79 -2.23
CA ALA A 58 9.29 1.54 -2.11
C ALA A 58 9.84 2.25 -0.87
N PHE A 59 10.69 1.54 -0.12
CA PHE A 59 11.42 2.04 1.04
C PHE A 59 12.90 1.67 0.94
N GLU A 60 13.77 2.45 1.56
CA GLU A 60 15.21 2.19 1.52
C GLU A 60 15.61 0.92 2.25
N SER A 61 14.81 0.49 3.22
CA SER A 61 15.13 -0.67 4.05
C SER A 61 13.86 -1.33 4.57
N ALA A 62 14.01 -2.57 5.06
CA ALA A 62 12.91 -3.27 5.75
C ALA A 62 12.48 -2.53 7.01
N GLU A 63 13.45 -1.94 7.73
CA GLU A 63 13.17 -1.18 8.96
C GLU A 63 12.32 0.04 8.67
N ALA A 64 12.60 0.77 7.58
CA ALA A 64 11.80 1.92 7.19
C ALA A 64 10.37 1.52 6.82
N ALA A 65 10.22 0.43 6.07
CA ALA A 65 8.91 -0.09 5.69
C ALA A 65 8.10 -0.53 6.92
N LYS A 66 8.73 -1.27 7.83
CA LYS A 66 8.09 -1.72 9.06
C LYS A 66 7.76 -0.54 9.98
N GLY A 67 8.67 0.43 10.07
CA GLY A 67 8.44 1.64 10.86
C GLY A 67 7.21 2.41 10.39
N TRP A 68 7.03 2.51 9.09
CA TRP A 68 5.83 3.12 8.52
C TRP A 68 4.57 2.31 8.87
N MET A 69 4.59 1.01 8.61
CA MET A 69 3.43 0.13 8.81
C MET A 69 2.98 0.10 10.28
N THR A 70 3.91 0.17 11.21
CA THR A 70 3.62 0.08 12.64
C THR A 70 3.50 1.44 13.33
N SER A 71 3.70 2.55 12.61
CA SER A 71 3.61 3.88 13.21
C SER A 71 2.19 4.16 13.72
N PRO A 72 2.05 4.88 14.84
CA PRO A 72 0.73 5.25 15.35
C PRO A 72 -0.10 6.03 14.34
N GLU A 73 0.54 6.92 13.57
CA GLU A 73 -0.12 7.73 12.55
C GLU A 73 -0.71 6.86 11.45
N TYR A 74 0.07 5.88 10.96
CA TYR A 74 -0.43 4.97 9.93
C TYR A 74 -1.53 4.08 10.46
N GLN A 75 -1.36 3.53 11.66
CA GLN A 75 -2.37 2.67 12.28
C GLN A 75 -3.72 3.39 12.43
N GLU A 76 -3.69 4.69 12.69
CA GLU A 76 -4.91 5.47 12.80
C GLU A 76 -5.67 5.56 11.49
N ILE A 77 -4.99 5.86 10.38
CA ILE A 77 -5.65 5.90 9.06
C ILE A 77 -5.97 4.50 8.53
N ALA A 78 -5.17 3.51 8.89
CA ALA A 78 -5.37 2.12 8.43
C ALA A 78 -6.72 1.54 8.85
N LYS A 79 -7.33 2.04 9.91
CA LYS A 79 -8.66 1.63 10.33
C LYS A 79 -9.68 1.83 9.21
N HIS A 80 -9.56 2.92 8.45
CA HIS A 80 -10.46 3.20 7.32
C HIS A 80 -10.25 2.19 6.19
N ARG A 81 -8.99 1.87 5.87
CA ARG A 81 -8.68 0.87 4.84
C ARG A 81 -9.20 -0.51 5.24
N LEU A 82 -8.96 -0.92 6.48
CA LEU A 82 -9.41 -2.22 6.99
C LEU A 82 -10.93 -2.37 6.95
N ALA A 83 -11.65 -1.29 7.23
CA ALA A 83 -13.11 -1.31 7.20
C ALA A 83 -13.68 -1.21 5.77
N ALA A 84 -12.93 -0.64 4.84
CA ALA A 84 -13.41 -0.30 3.49
C ALA A 84 -12.93 -1.25 2.40
N SER A 85 -12.08 -2.21 2.72
CA SER A 85 -11.45 -3.07 1.70
C SER A 85 -11.05 -4.42 2.24
N ASP A 86 -10.83 -5.34 1.29
CA ASP A 86 -10.16 -6.61 1.54
C ASP A 86 -8.80 -6.53 0.85
N ALA A 87 -7.72 -6.78 1.57
CA ALA A 87 -6.39 -6.58 1.03
C ALA A 87 -5.45 -7.72 1.40
N THR A 88 -4.58 -8.04 0.45
CA THR A 88 -3.39 -8.86 0.68
C THR A 88 -2.19 -7.95 0.49
N ILE A 89 -1.37 -7.82 1.52
CA ILE A 89 -0.21 -6.94 1.51
C ILE A 89 1.01 -7.73 1.92
N VAL A 90 2.05 -7.65 1.11
CA VAL A 90 3.32 -8.35 1.36
C VAL A 90 4.48 -7.37 1.28
N MET A 91 5.58 -7.71 1.94
CA MET A 91 6.83 -6.98 1.80
C MET A 91 7.86 -7.92 1.17
N ALA A 92 8.60 -7.40 0.20
CA ALA A 92 9.64 -8.16 -0.47
C ALA A 92 10.88 -7.31 -0.69
N GLN A 93 12.05 -7.95 -0.57
CA GLN A 93 13.31 -7.30 -0.85
C GLN A 93 13.48 -7.11 -2.35
N GLY A 94 13.94 -5.94 -2.75
CA GLY A 94 14.23 -5.66 -4.14
C GLY A 94 15.43 -6.46 -4.65
N PHE A 95 15.49 -6.66 -5.94
CA PHE A 95 16.57 -7.36 -6.61
C PHE A 95 17.64 -6.33 -7.05
N GLY A 96 18.77 -6.42 -6.51
CA GLY A 96 19.85 -5.48 -6.79
C GLY A 96 19.97 -4.41 -5.72
#